data_24746d4a5ca56807a8c3030c89d9b9f1
#
_entry.id   24746d4a5ca56807a8c3030c89d9b9f1
#
_cell.length_a   1.000
_cell.length_b   1.000
_cell.length_c   1.000
_cell.angle_alpha   90.00
_cell.angle_beta   90.00
_cell.angle_gamma   90.00
#
_symmetry.space_group_name_H-M   'P 1'
#
loop_
_entity.id
_entity.type
_entity.pdbx_description
1 polymer ?
#
loop_
_entity_poly.entity_id
_entity_poly.type
_entity_poly.pdbx_seq_one_letter_code
_entity_poly.pdbx_strand_id
1 'polypeptide(L)'
;MDSLPTVLLKPGEADRVVAGHPWIYGNEILRVTRPPADGELVQVKDHRQRFLGVGFFNSKSKIHVRVLSPERVEINQAFFEERLRAALALRQKYLPQATSFRVANAESDFLSGLIADKYEDVLVLQISSLGMEKRKQPIVAALQKILSPRAILERSDAASRKFEGLETANGMLAGALERSAAILECADASALSSTRHVASSESGDVSPRSKIFVNLNGLKFETDLAGGHKTGLYLDQQVNYQAVSQFARGAQVLDCFSFVGGFGLHAARAGAAHVHFLDQSAEAIEAAKRNAAANGLAGQCSFETVNVFDWLKAGTAVRPHEKIIPRFDLIVLDPPSFTRSRAAVPDALRGYKEIHLRALKLLKPGGALATFCCSHHVNAGLFQDTLLSAAYDTRKILRRVAIYSQSPDHPVIPMIPETEYLKGFAFELVR
;
A
#
# COMPACT_ATOMS: atom_id res chain seq x y z
N MET A 1 -2.76 0.27 38.22
CA MET A 1 -1.82 -0.33 37.23
C MET A 1 -0.89 -1.38 37.83
N ASP A 2 -0.73 -1.44 39.13
CA ASP A 2 0.12 -2.46 39.77
C ASP A 2 -0.41 -3.91 39.68
N SER A 3 -1.62 -4.11 39.20
CA SER A 3 -2.24 -5.42 39.01
C SER A 3 -1.95 -6.09 37.65
N LEU A 4 -1.33 -5.37 36.69
CA LEU A 4 -1.06 -5.93 35.37
C LEU A 4 0.03 -7.01 35.44
N PRO A 5 -0.08 -8.09 34.63
CA PRO A 5 1.02 -9.04 34.48
C PRO A 5 2.26 -8.30 33.99
N THR A 6 3.41 -8.70 34.50
CA THR A 6 4.70 -8.12 34.13
C THR A 6 5.48 -9.09 33.26
N VAL A 7 5.85 -8.63 32.07
CA VAL A 7 6.81 -9.29 31.19
C VAL A 7 8.19 -8.72 31.46
N LEU A 8 9.11 -9.57 31.89
CA LEU A 8 10.51 -9.22 32.13
C LEU A 8 11.37 -9.65 30.96
N LEU A 9 12.16 -8.74 30.41
CA LEU A 9 13.07 -9.01 29.32
C LEU A 9 14.40 -9.57 29.83
N LYS A 10 15.05 -10.39 29.01
CA LYS A 10 16.40 -10.87 29.23
C LYS A 10 17.42 -9.71 29.24
N PRO A 11 18.60 -9.88 29.87
CA PRO A 11 19.70 -8.92 29.75
C PRO A 11 20.04 -8.69 28.26
N GLY A 12 20.18 -7.40 27.87
CA GLY A 12 20.48 -6.99 26.49
C GLY A 12 19.28 -6.85 25.56
N GLU A 13 18.10 -7.37 25.91
CA GLU A 13 16.93 -7.36 25.02
C GLU A 13 16.03 -6.11 25.17
N ALA A 14 16.39 -5.20 26.10
CA ALA A 14 15.62 -3.98 26.33
C ALA A 14 15.93 -2.85 25.32
N ASP A 15 17.10 -2.87 24.68
CA ASP A 15 17.63 -1.74 23.91
C ASP A 15 16.74 -1.37 22.73
N ARG A 16 16.19 -2.37 22.02
CA ARG A 16 15.23 -2.13 20.92
C ARG A 16 13.96 -1.44 21.42
N VAL A 17 13.42 -1.87 22.54
CA VAL A 17 12.21 -1.30 23.13
C VAL A 17 12.47 0.12 23.62
N VAL A 18 13.61 0.38 24.26
CA VAL A 18 14.04 1.73 24.68
C VAL A 18 14.23 2.65 23.46
N ALA A 19 14.74 2.12 22.35
CA ALA A 19 14.86 2.84 21.08
C ALA A 19 13.51 3.09 20.38
N GLY A 20 12.38 2.59 20.94
CA GLY A 20 11.03 2.82 20.40
C GLY A 20 10.48 1.70 19.53
N HIS A 21 11.20 0.57 19.38
CA HIS A 21 10.67 -0.56 18.62
C HIS A 21 9.57 -1.29 19.41
N PRO A 22 8.35 -1.47 18.86
CA PRO A 22 7.22 -1.96 19.67
C PRO A 22 7.15 -3.47 19.83
N TRP A 23 7.99 -4.26 19.13
CA TRP A 23 7.86 -5.71 19.11
C TRP A 23 8.82 -6.40 20.07
N ILE A 24 8.27 -7.31 20.87
CA ILE A 24 9.02 -8.19 21.75
C ILE A 24 8.70 -9.63 21.35
N TYR A 25 9.73 -10.38 20.98
CA TYR A 25 9.60 -11.79 20.61
C TYR A 25 9.65 -12.71 21.83
N GLY A 26 9.08 -13.90 21.71
CA GLY A 26 9.02 -14.86 22.82
C GLY A 26 10.38 -15.26 23.40
N ASN A 27 11.41 -15.35 22.54
CA ASN A 27 12.79 -15.67 22.97
C ASN A 27 13.49 -14.53 23.72
N GLU A 28 12.99 -13.30 23.69
CA GLU A 28 13.51 -12.12 24.40
C GLU A 28 12.99 -12.05 25.85
N ILE A 29 11.94 -12.82 26.18
CA ILE A 29 11.29 -12.82 27.48
C ILE A 29 12.06 -13.72 28.45
N LEU A 30 12.43 -13.16 29.59
CA LEU A 30 13.06 -13.90 30.71
C LEU A 30 12.01 -14.66 31.51
N ARG A 31 10.96 -13.97 31.94
CA ARG A 31 9.83 -14.55 32.70
C ARG A 31 8.60 -13.62 32.67
N VAL A 32 7.47 -14.18 33.03
CA VAL A 32 6.20 -13.45 33.22
C VAL A 32 5.74 -13.68 34.65
N THR A 33 5.31 -12.65 35.38
CA THR A 33 4.97 -12.75 36.83
C THR A 33 3.71 -13.57 37.07
N ARG A 34 2.73 -13.52 36.16
CA ARG A 34 1.57 -14.42 36.08
C ARG A 34 1.23 -14.61 34.61
N PRO A 35 0.72 -15.78 34.17
CA PRO A 35 0.31 -15.99 32.80
C PRO A 35 -0.76 -14.99 32.39
N PRO A 36 -0.52 -14.10 31.41
CA PRO A 36 -1.56 -13.23 30.88
C PRO A 36 -2.43 -14.00 29.90
N ALA A 37 -3.68 -13.61 29.80
CA ALA A 37 -4.53 -14.08 28.72
C ALA A 37 -4.13 -13.43 27.39
N ASP A 38 -4.26 -14.16 26.27
CA ASP A 38 -4.00 -13.61 24.94
C ASP A 38 -4.86 -12.36 24.68
N GLY A 39 -4.23 -11.26 24.28
CA GLY A 39 -4.83 -9.93 24.09
C GLY A 39 -4.99 -9.13 25.40
N GLU A 40 -4.50 -9.64 26.55
CA GLU A 40 -4.44 -8.89 27.80
C GLU A 40 -3.36 -7.81 27.74
N LEU A 41 -3.59 -6.71 28.48
CA LEU A 41 -2.60 -5.67 28.67
C LEU A 41 -1.56 -6.13 29.69
N VAL A 42 -0.30 -5.94 29.36
CA VAL A 42 0.85 -6.26 30.22
C VAL A 42 1.75 -5.04 30.38
N GLN A 43 2.45 -4.96 31.52
CA GLN A 43 3.58 -4.05 31.63
C GLN A 43 4.88 -4.78 31.26
N VAL A 44 5.79 -4.05 30.61
CA VAL A 44 7.11 -4.54 30.22
C VAL A 44 8.16 -3.91 31.11
N LYS A 45 9.09 -4.70 31.59
CA LYS A 45 10.26 -4.26 32.37
C LYS A 45 11.52 -4.95 31.86
N ASP A 46 12.66 -4.30 32.06
CA ASP A 46 13.95 -4.93 31.81
C ASP A 46 14.32 -5.90 32.97
N HIS A 47 15.46 -6.59 32.85
CA HIS A 47 15.96 -7.51 33.84
C HIS A 47 16.27 -6.84 35.20
N ARG A 48 16.44 -5.49 35.24
CA ARG A 48 16.65 -4.68 36.44
C ARG A 48 15.37 -4.08 37.00
N GLN A 49 14.21 -4.55 36.57
CA GLN A 49 12.87 -4.07 36.95
C GLN A 49 12.54 -2.62 36.53
N ARG A 50 13.33 -1.99 35.64
CA ARG A 50 12.98 -0.68 35.11
C ARG A 50 11.81 -0.85 34.18
N PHE A 51 10.80 0.02 34.29
CA PHE A 51 9.63 0.03 33.44
C PHE A 51 10.00 0.49 32.02
N LEU A 52 9.51 -0.21 31.01
CA LEU A 52 9.77 0.08 29.60
C LEU A 52 8.49 0.46 28.84
N GLY A 53 7.32 0.05 29.31
CA GLY A 53 6.07 0.37 28.66
C GLY A 53 4.92 -0.56 29.00
N VAL A 54 3.78 -0.31 28.36
CA VAL A 54 2.59 -1.17 28.36
C VAL A 54 2.27 -1.63 26.95
N GLY A 55 1.75 -2.86 26.82
CA GLY A 55 1.44 -3.44 25.52
C GLY A 55 0.51 -4.62 25.62
N PHE A 56 0.10 -5.15 24.47
CA PHE A 56 -0.74 -6.35 24.38
C PHE A 56 0.09 -7.60 24.26
N PHE A 57 -0.28 -8.62 25.04
CA PHE A 57 0.33 -9.94 25.02
C PHE A 57 -0.43 -10.89 24.09
N ASN A 58 0.30 -11.76 23.37
CA ASN A 58 -0.28 -12.87 22.61
C ASN A 58 0.72 -14.02 22.52
N SER A 59 0.42 -15.14 23.18
CA SER A 59 1.27 -16.33 23.20
C SER A 59 1.34 -17.09 21.87
N LYS A 60 0.33 -16.89 20.99
CA LYS A 60 0.23 -17.55 19.68
C LYS A 60 1.10 -16.88 18.62
N SER A 61 1.37 -15.59 18.79
CA SER A 61 2.17 -14.80 17.87
C SER A 61 3.67 -15.00 18.09
N LYS A 62 4.48 -14.87 17.04
CA LYS A 62 5.93 -14.71 17.20
C LYS A 62 6.28 -13.43 17.97
N ILE A 63 5.49 -12.38 17.79
CA ILE A 63 5.58 -11.12 18.53
C ILE A 63 4.72 -11.25 19.77
N HIS A 64 5.34 -11.70 20.86
CA HIS A 64 4.62 -11.99 22.11
C HIS A 64 4.07 -10.73 22.78
N VAL A 65 4.77 -9.58 22.67
CA VAL A 65 4.24 -8.31 23.17
C VAL A 65 4.36 -7.23 22.09
N ARG A 66 3.27 -6.48 21.91
CA ARG A 66 3.24 -5.25 21.10
C ARG A 66 3.11 -4.08 22.05
N VAL A 67 4.20 -3.36 22.26
CA VAL A 67 4.25 -2.18 23.13
C VAL A 67 3.48 -1.05 22.47
N LEU A 68 2.61 -0.37 23.21
CA LEU A 68 1.76 0.73 22.74
C LEU A 68 2.21 2.09 23.28
N SER A 69 2.76 2.09 24.50
CA SER A 69 3.23 3.32 25.14
C SER A 69 4.42 3.03 26.05
N PRO A 70 5.45 3.88 26.03
CA PRO A 70 6.53 3.83 27.03
C PRO A 70 6.08 4.36 28.39
N GLU A 71 4.89 4.91 28.50
CA GLU A 71 4.32 5.50 29.71
C GLU A 71 3.26 4.59 30.35
N ARG A 72 2.95 4.83 31.62
CA ARG A 72 1.87 4.17 32.34
C ARG A 72 0.54 4.83 32.00
N VAL A 73 -0.11 4.32 30.95
CA VAL A 73 -1.39 4.83 30.45
C VAL A 73 -2.46 3.75 30.41
N GLU A 74 -3.70 4.13 30.53
CA GLU A 74 -4.84 3.24 30.28
C GLU A 74 -5.10 3.15 28.77
N ILE A 75 -5.23 1.92 28.27
CA ILE A 75 -5.55 1.68 26.86
C ILE A 75 -7.08 1.59 26.70
N ASN A 76 -7.70 2.75 26.73
CA ASN A 76 -9.14 2.97 26.59
C ASN A 76 -9.45 3.79 25.32
N GLN A 77 -10.70 4.21 25.12
CA GLN A 77 -11.09 5.01 23.96
C GLN A 77 -10.32 6.33 23.89
N ALA A 78 -10.07 7.01 24.99
CA ALA A 78 -9.34 8.28 25.01
C ALA A 78 -7.90 8.11 24.51
N PHE A 79 -7.23 7.00 24.84
CA PHE A 79 -5.91 6.66 24.29
C PHE A 79 -5.95 6.56 22.75
N PHE A 80 -6.94 5.84 22.20
CA PHE A 80 -7.07 5.73 20.76
C PHE A 80 -7.40 7.08 20.11
N GLU A 81 -8.25 7.89 20.72
CA GLU A 81 -8.55 9.25 20.24
C GLU A 81 -7.29 10.12 20.17
N GLU A 82 -6.44 10.10 21.19
CA GLU A 82 -5.18 10.85 21.24
C GLU A 82 -4.24 10.42 20.12
N ARG A 83 -3.99 9.10 20.00
CA ARG A 83 -3.09 8.56 18.97
C ARG A 83 -3.60 8.82 17.55
N LEU A 84 -4.89 8.65 17.31
CA LEU A 84 -5.49 8.91 16.01
C LEU A 84 -5.50 10.40 15.66
N ARG A 85 -5.68 11.31 16.63
CA ARG A 85 -5.53 12.76 16.40
C ARG A 85 -4.10 13.14 16.06
N ALA A 86 -3.11 12.59 16.74
CA ALA A 86 -1.70 12.81 16.43
C ALA A 86 -1.35 12.32 15.02
N ALA A 87 -1.82 11.12 14.66
CA ALA A 87 -1.65 10.56 13.33
C ALA A 87 -2.32 11.44 12.26
N LEU A 88 -3.56 11.89 12.49
CA LEU A 88 -4.28 12.77 11.57
C LEU A 88 -3.58 14.13 11.39
N ALA A 89 -3.09 14.72 12.47
CA ALA A 89 -2.36 15.99 12.42
C ALA A 89 -1.10 15.89 11.54
N LEU A 90 -0.39 14.75 11.58
CA LEU A 90 0.74 14.47 10.69
C LEU A 90 0.29 14.50 9.21
N ARG A 91 -0.83 13.83 8.88
CA ARG A 91 -1.36 13.78 7.51
C ARG A 91 -1.79 15.17 7.04
N GLN A 92 -2.50 15.90 7.88
CA GLN A 92 -2.92 17.28 7.57
C GLN A 92 -1.73 18.21 7.32
N LYS A 93 -0.63 18.02 8.05
CA LYS A 93 0.61 18.79 7.85
C LYS A 93 1.29 18.51 6.51
N TYR A 94 1.39 17.25 6.11
CA TYR A 94 2.19 16.85 4.95
C TYR A 94 1.37 16.56 3.69
N LEU A 95 0.06 16.34 3.83
CA LEU A 95 -0.89 16.11 2.73
C LEU A 95 -2.16 16.98 2.93
N PRO A 96 -2.03 18.31 3.03
CA PRO A 96 -3.14 19.19 3.44
C PRO A 96 -4.33 19.19 2.49
N GLN A 97 -4.13 18.78 1.23
CA GLN A 97 -5.19 18.77 0.21
C GLN A 97 -5.74 17.36 -0.06
N ALA A 98 -5.18 16.32 0.56
CA ALA A 98 -5.62 14.96 0.32
C ALA A 98 -6.97 14.69 1.01
N THR A 99 -7.94 14.18 0.25
CA THR A 99 -9.23 13.71 0.76
C THR A 99 -9.22 12.21 1.03
N SER A 100 -8.29 11.49 0.37
CA SER A 100 -8.07 10.05 0.52
C SER A 100 -6.62 9.81 0.94
N PHE A 101 -6.41 9.16 2.09
CA PHE A 101 -5.10 8.91 2.68
C PHE A 101 -5.19 7.88 3.81
N ARG A 102 -4.06 7.29 4.18
CA ARG A 102 -3.96 6.42 5.36
C ARG A 102 -3.96 7.24 6.64
N VAL A 103 -4.99 7.09 7.47
CA VAL A 103 -5.15 7.79 8.76
C VAL A 103 -4.23 7.19 9.82
N ALA A 104 -4.15 5.85 9.89
CA ALA A 104 -3.29 5.12 10.83
C ALA A 104 -2.50 4.03 10.10
N ASN A 105 -1.18 4.01 10.32
CA ASN A 105 -0.24 3.08 9.69
C ASN A 105 0.51 2.24 10.75
N ALA A 106 -0.24 1.45 11.50
CA ALA A 106 0.25 0.45 12.44
C ALA A 106 1.40 0.96 13.33
N GLU A 107 2.58 0.36 13.22
CA GLU A 107 3.76 0.67 14.03
C GLU A 107 4.21 2.12 13.88
N SER A 108 4.05 2.70 12.71
CA SER A 108 4.45 4.08 12.43
C SER A 108 3.63 5.13 13.19
N ASP A 109 2.44 4.77 13.63
CA ASP A 109 1.57 5.63 14.45
C ASP A 109 1.39 5.09 15.88
N PHE A 110 2.25 4.15 16.30
CA PHE A 110 2.21 3.50 17.61
C PHE A 110 0.86 2.81 17.92
N LEU A 111 0.21 2.32 16.87
CA LEU A 111 -1.04 1.55 16.89
C LEU A 111 -0.82 0.16 16.28
N SER A 112 0.21 -0.54 16.78
CA SER A 112 0.71 -1.81 16.23
C SER A 112 -0.38 -2.80 15.85
N GLY A 113 -0.49 -3.04 14.53
CA GLY A 113 -1.49 -3.94 13.95
C GLY A 113 -2.84 -3.30 13.59
N LEU A 114 -2.96 -1.96 13.63
CA LEU A 114 -4.11 -1.22 13.12
C LEU A 114 -3.73 -0.40 11.88
N ILE A 115 -4.43 -0.62 10.78
CA ILE A 115 -4.42 0.23 9.60
C ILE A 115 -5.82 0.83 9.43
N ALA A 116 -5.89 2.12 9.12
CA ALA A 116 -7.11 2.82 8.81
C ALA A 116 -6.90 3.69 7.57
N ASP A 117 -7.54 3.35 6.47
CA ASP A 117 -7.50 4.11 5.22
C ASP A 117 -8.80 4.91 5.05
N LYS A 118 -8.66 6.19 4.74
CA LYS A 118 -9.77 7.12 4.47
C LYS A 118 -9.90 7.28 2.96
N TYR A 119 -11.11 7.06 2.46
CA TYR A 119 -11.53 7.27 1.08
C TYR A 119 -12.72 8.24 1.11
N GLU A 120 -12.46 9.52 0.89
CA GLU A 120 -13.43 10.61 1.05
C GLU A 120 -14.06 10.59 2.46
N ASP A 121 -15.30 10.22 2.58
CA ASP A 121 -16.07 10.10 3.82
C ASP A 121 -16.24 8.67 4.33
N VAL A 122 -15.53 7.70 3.73
CA VAL A 122 -15.56 6.29 4.13
C VAL A 122 -14.21 5.86 4.69
N LEU A 123 -14.22 5.08 5.77
CA LEU A 123 -13.03 4.46 6.34
C LEU A 123 -13.01 2.96 6.07
N VAL A 124 -11.83 2.45 5.78
CA VAL A 124 -11.56 1.01 5.68
C VAL A 124 -10.51 0.64 6.73
N LEU A 125 -10.89 -0.23 7.66
CA LEU A 125 -10.01 -0.72 8.72
C LEU A 125 -9.43 -2.09 8.37
N GLN A 126 -8.17 -2.27 8.71
CA GLN A 126 -7.53 -3.58 8.74
C GLN A 126 -6.90 -3.78 10.12
N ILE A 127 -7.33 -4.83 10.81
CA ILE A 127 -6.82 -5.18 12.14
C ILE A 127 -6.07 -6.50 12.01
N SER A 128 -4.79 -6.49 12.32
CA SER A 128 -3.89 -7.64 12.18
C SER A 128 -3.36 -8.19 13.50
N SER A 129 -3.63 -7.56 14.66
CA SER A 129 -3.19 -8.02 15.97
C SER A 129 -4.36 -8.32 16.90
N LEU A 130 -4.22 -9.36 17.73
CA LEU A 130 -5.26 -9.79 18.67
C LEU A 130 -5.61 -8.70 19.70
N GLY A 131 -4.62 -7.95 20.15
CA GLY A 131 -4.86 -6.87 21.10
C GLY A 131 -5.74 -5.76 20.54
N MET A 132 -5.53 -5.37 19.27
CA MET A 132 -6.39 -4.40 18.57
C MET A 132 -7.77 -4.99 18.24
N GLU A 133 -7.84 -6.27 17.86
CA GLU A 133 -9.12 -6.96 17.61
C GLU A 133 -10.04 -6.89 18.83
N LYS A 134 -9.51 -7.17 20.02
CA LYS A 134 -10.27 -7.07 21.28
C LYS A 134 -10.69 -5.65 21.66
N ARG A 135 -10.09 -4.62 21.01
CA ARG A 135 -10.42 -3.19 21.23
C ARG A 135 -11.07 -2.55 20.00
N LYS A 136 -11.60 -3.35 19.11
CA LYS A 136 -12.26 -2.86 17.88
C LYS A 136 -13.33 -1.80 18.17
N GLN A 137 -14.19 -2.03 19.14
CA GLN A 137 -15.28 -1.09 19.47
C GLN A 137 -14.78 0.30 19.93
N PRO A 138 -13.88 0.44 20.91
CA PRO A 138 -13.32 1.76 21.26
C PRO A 138 -12.53 2.40 20.13
N ILE A 139 -11.89 1.64 19.22
CA ILE A 139 -11.21 2.19 18.04
C ILE A 139 -12.24 2.77 17.06
N VAL A 140 -13.30 2.03 16.76
CA VAL A 140 -14.39 2.49 15.88
C VAL A 140 -15.05 3.74 16.45
N ALA A 141 -15.37 3.76 17.76
CA ALA A 141 -15.94 4.92 18.43
C ALA A 141 -15.02 6.15 18.38
N ALA A 142 -13.71 5.98 18.56
CA ALA A 142 -12.73 7.05 18.43
C ALA A 142 -12.70 7.61 16.99
N LEU A 143 -12.69 6.74 15.97
CA LEU A 143 -12.72 7.17 14.56
C LEU A 143 -14.01 7.89 14.19
N GLN A 144 -15.15 7.41 14.65
CA GLN A 144 -16.46 8.09 14.46
C GLN A 144 -16.44 9.49 15.05
N LYS A 145 -15.93 9.65 16.28
CA LYS A 145 -15.85 10.93 16.98
C LYS A 145 -14.92 11.93 16.30
N ILE A 146 -13.80 11.45 15.73
CA ILE A 146 -12.76 12.33 15.16
C ILE A 146 -13.06 12.72 13.72
N LEU A 147 -13.55 11.78 12.91
CA LEU A 147 -13.65 11.94 11.46
C LEU A 147 -15.11 12.02 10.96
N SER A 148 -16.09 11.64 11.80
CA SER A 148 -17.52 11.59 11.45
C SER A 148 -17.76 10.92 10.07
N PRO A 149 -17.18 9.73 9.81
CA PRO A 149 -17.29 9.10 8.51
C PRO A 149 -18.74 8.64 8.27
N ARG A 150 -19.15 8.63 6.98
CA ARG A 150 -20.44 8.07 6.56
C ARG A 150 -20.51 6.54 6.80
N ALA A 151 -19.40 5.88 6.61
CA ALA A 151 -19.28 4.44 6.84
C ALA A 151 -17.88 4.04 7.31
N ILE A 152 -17.82 2.97 8.10
CA ILE A 152 -16.58 2.29 8.48
C ILE A 152 -16.72 0.82 8.10
N LEU A 153 -15.84 0.33 7.22
CA LEU A 153 -15.75 -1.07 6.82
C LEU A 153 -14.53 -1.73 7.46
N GLU A 154 -14.62 -3.02 7.70
CA GLU A 154 -13.48 -3.86 8.03
C GLU A 154 -13.06 -4.71 6.84
N ARG A 155 -11.76 -4.77 6.59
CA ARG A 155 -11.11 -5.66 5.63
C ARG A 155 -9.86 -6.27 6.24
N SER A 156 -10.08 -7.20 7.14
CA SER A 156 -9.04 -7.85 7.93
C SER A 156 -8.78 -9.27 7.41
N ASP A 157 -8.34 -9.36 6.16
CA ASP A 157 -8.05 -10.61 5.42
C ASP A 157 -6.55 -10.93 5.33
N ALA A 158 -5.70 -10.14 5.98
CA ALA A 158 -4.25 -10.30 5.91
C ALA A 158 -3.78 -11.65 6.46
N ALA A 159 -2.83 -12.28 5.76
CA ALA A 159 -2.21 -13.53 6.20
C ALA A 159 -1.57 -13.44 7.60
N SER A 160 -1.17 -12.23 8.02
CA SER A 160 -0.65 -11.95 9.36
C SER A 160 -1.61 -12.29 10.49
N ARG A 161 -2.95 -12.22 10.26
CA ARG A 161 -3.96 -12.57 11.26
C ARG A 161 -3.87 -14.02 11.71
N LYS A 162 -3.52 -14.94 10.81
CA LYS A 162 -3.33 -16.37 11.15
C LYS A 162 -2.23 -16.58 12.18
N PHE A 163 -1.16 -15.76 12.12
CA PHE A 163 -0.06 -15.81 13.10
C PHE A 163 -0.44 -15.22 14.46
N GLU A 164 -1.52 -14.44 14.53
CA GLU A 164 -2.09 -13.91 15.75
C GLU A 164 -3.22 -14.80 16.32
N GLY A 165 -3.55 -15.90 15.63
CA GLY A 165 -4.67 -16.77 16.00
C GLY A 165 -6.03 -16.16 15.70
N LEU A 166 -6.12 -15.29 14.69
CA LEU A 166 -7.32 -14.60 14.24
C LEU A 166 -7.80 -15.15 12.89
N GLU A 167 -9.10 -15.23 12.73
CA GLU A 167 -9.74 -15.50 11.45
C GLU A 167 -9.88 -14.21 10.62
N THR A 168 -10.19 -14.36 9.34
CA THR A 168 -10.55 -13.22 8.49
C THR A 168 -11.82 -12.54 9.00
N ALA A 169 -11.87 -11.22 8.93
CA ALA A 169 -13.04 -10.45 9.32
C ALA A 169 -13.28 -9.33 8.29
N ASN A 170 -14.47 -9.36 7.70
CA ASN A 170 -14.88 -8.39 6.68
C ASN A 170 -16.33 -7.97 6.95
N GLY A 171 -16.65 -6.71 6.69
CA GLY A 171 -18.01 -6.22 6.81
C GLY A 171 -18.12 -4.78 7.24
N MET A 172 -19.36 -4.35 7.45
CA MET A 172 -19.69 -3.02 7.92
C MET A 172 -19.56 -2.97 9.44
N LEU A 173 -18.78 -2.02 9.93
CA LEU A 173 -18.63 -1.76 11.37
C LEU A 173 -19.52 -0.62 11.86
N ALA A 174 -19.76 0.40 11.01
CA ALA A 174 -20.63 1.51 11.32
C ALA A 174 -21.12 2.22 10.05
N GLY A 175 -22.29 2.86 10.12
CA GLY A 175 -22.88 3.63 9.02
C GLY A 175 -23.42 2.77 7.89
N ALA A 176 -23.58 3.35 6.70
CA ALA A 176 -24.09 2.69 5.50
C ALA A 176 -23.41 3.20 4.23
N LEU A 177 -23.22 2.32 3.25
CA LEU A 177 -22.83 2.68 1.89
C LEU A 177 -24.10 2.82 1.05
N GLU A 178 -24.70 4.02 1.03
CA GLU A 178 -25.76 4.33 0.06
C GLU A 178 -25.15 4.69 -1.30
N ARG A 179 -25.92 4.50 -2.38
CA ARG A 179 -25.47 4.88 -3.74
C ARG A 179 -25.17 6.38 -3.77
N SER A 180 -23.94 6.76 -4.09
CA SER A 180 -23.63 8.14 -4.45
C SER A 180 -24.39 8.48 -5.73
N ALA A 181 -25.18 9.56 -5.73
CA ALA A 181 -25.94 10.03 -6.90
C ALA A 181 -25.04 10.27 -8.14
N ALA A 182 -23.75 10.48 -7.95
CA ALA A 182 -22.77 10.66 -9.03
C ALA A 182 -22.53 9.41 -9.91
N ILE A 183 -22.94 8.20 -9.45
CA ILE A 183 -22.85 6.97 -10.27
C ILE A 183 -24.00 6.88 -11.27
N LEU A 184 -25.14 7.54 -11.02
CA LEU A 184 -26.33 7.49 -11.87
C LEU A 184 -26.16 8.32 -13.16
N GLU A 185 -25.41 9.41 -13.14
CA GLU A 185 -25.25 10.28 -14.34
C GLU A 185 -24.34 9.69 -15.41
N CYS A 186 -23.44 8.75 -15.05
CA CYS A 186 -22.58 8.07 -16.05
C CYS A 186 -23.19 6.77 -16.61
N ALA A 187 -24.20 6.21 -15.96
CA ALA A 187 -24.83 4.94 -16.39
C ALA A 187 -25.95 5.14 -17.41
N ASP A 188 -26.60 6.31 -17.46
CA ASP A 188 -27.75 6.57 -18.33
C ASP A 188 -27.41 6.87 -19.81
N ALA A 189 -26.12 6.99 -20.15
CA ALA A 189 -25.71 7.28 -21.51
C ALA A 189 -25.52 6.04 -22.42
N SER A 190 -25.57 4.81 -21.87
CA SER A 190 -25.28 3.58 -22.65
C SER A 190 -26.31 2.46 -22.57
N ALA A 191 -27.46 2.65 -21.92
CA ALA A 191 -28.47 1.59 -21.76
C ALA A 191 -29.87 2.00 -22.24
N LEU A 192 -30.02 2.18 -23.54
CA LEU A 192 -31.31 2.05 -24.21
C LEU A 192 -31.19 0.92 -25.23
N SER A 193 -31.37 -0.32 -24.81
CA SER A 193 -32.15 -1.37 -25.50
C SER A 193 -32.03 -2.74 -24.83
N SER A 194 -33.21 -3.34 -24.72
CA SER A 194 -33.53 -4.77 -24.62
C SER A 194 -33.59 -5.48 -23.27
N THR A 195 -34.88 -5.70 -22.93
CA THR A 195 -35.56 -6.93 -22.43
C THR A 195 -35.05 -7.69 -21.23
N ARG A 196 -35.97 -7.76 -20.27
CA ARG A 196 -36.04 -8.67 -19.10
C ARG A 196 -35.81 -10.13 -19.47
N HIS A 197 -34.91 -10.77 -18.72
CA HIS A 197 -35.10 -12.19 -18.35
C HIS A 197 -34.63 -12.39 -16.90
N VAL A 198 -35.54 -12.95 -16.11
CA VAL A 198 -35.30 -13.41 -14.74
C VAL A 198 -34.69 -14.80 -14.84
N ALA A 199 -33.54 -15.00 -14.26
CA ALA A 199 -33.06 -16.33 -13.89
C ALA A 199 -32.16 -16.21 -12.63
N SER A 200 -32.56 -16.91 -11.60
CA SER A 200 -31.86 -17.16 -10.35
C SER A 200 -30.66 -18.07 -10.58
N SER A 201 -29.47 -17.68 -10.10
CA SER A 201 -28.40 -18.63 -9.78
C SER A 201 -27.49 -18.05 -8.70
N GLU A 202 -27.36 -18.80 -7.62
CA GLU A 202 -26.42 -18.58 -6.52
C GLU A 202 -24.99 -18.70 -7.02
N SER A 203 -24.27 -17.60 -7.03
CA SER A 203 -22.80 -17.54 -7.01
C SER A 203 -22.42 -16.18 -6.47
N GLY A 204 -21.47 -16.14 -5.53
CA GLY A 204 -21.10 -14.99 -4.70
C GLY A 204 -20.97 -13.65 -5.41
N ASP A 205 -22.07 -12.97 -5.53
CA ASP A 205 -22.19 -11.70 -6.25
C ASP A 205 -21.76 -10.57 -5.32
N VAL A 206 -20.60 -9.98 -5.60
CA VAL A 206 -20.10 -8.76 -4.96
C VAL A 206 -21.11 -7.66 -5.23
N SER A 207 -21.81 -7.25 -4.18
CA SER A 207 -22.86 -6.24 -4.26
C SER A 207 -22.36 -4.96 -4.96
N PRO A 208 -23.09 -4.42 -5.97
CA PRO A 208 -22.76 -3.15 -6.65
C PRO A 208 -22.65 -1.94 -5.72
N ARG A 209 -22.98 -2.10 -4.43
CA ARG A 209 -23.03 -1.04 -3.41
C ARG A 209 -21.69 -0.65 -2.80
N SER A 210 -20.59 -1.42 -3.08
CA SER A 210 -19.26 -1.17 -2.49
C SER A 210 -18.33 -0.33 -3.37
N LYS A 211 -18.71 -0.06 -4.62
CA LYS A 211 -17.92 0.75 -5.54
C LYS A 211 -18.22 2.24 -5.35
N ILE A 212 -17.17 3.01 -5.13
CA ILE A 212 -17.24 4.47 -5.03
C ILE A 212 -16.17 5.11 -5.90
N PHE A 213 -16.37 6.37 -6.32
CA PHE A 213 -15.31 7.21 -6.85
C PHE A 213 -14.63 7.96 -5.72
N VAL A 214 -13.32 7.90 -5.69
CA VAL A 214 -12.48 8.66 -4.77
C VAL A 214 -11.60 9.63 -5.55
N ASN A 215 -11.34 10.80 -4.97
CA ASN A 215 -10.41 11.75 -5.53
C ASN A 215 -9.00 11.46 -5.01
N LEU A 216 -8.07 11.23 -5.92
CA LEU A 216 -6.65 11.11 -5.61
C LEU A 216 -5.88 12.14 -6.45
N ASN A 217 -5.35 13.16 -5.81
CA ASN A 217 -4.64 14.26 -6.46
C ASN A 217 -5.45 14.99 -7.56
N GLY A 218 -6.78 15.10 -7.42
CA GLY A 218 -7.64 15.74 -8.39
C GLY A 218 -8.09 14.84 -9.55
N LEU A 219 -7.78 13.55 -9.54
CA LEU A 219 -8.31 12.54 -10.46
C LEU A 219 -9.29 11.63 -9.73
N LYS A 220 -10.37 11.25 -10.42
CA LYS A 220 -11.39 10.31 -9.95
C LYS A 220 -10.96 8.88 -10.23
N PHE A 221 -10.96 8.04 -9.20
CA PHE A 221 -10.68 6.60 -9.30
C PHE A 221 -11.84 5.80 -8.75
N GLU A 222 -12.38 4.89 -9.54
CA GLU A 222 -13.31 3.88 -9.05
C GLU A 222 -12.56 2.89 -8.17
N THR A 223 -13.06 2.66 -6.96
CA THR A 223 -12.53 1.67 -6.04
C THR A 223 -13.64 0.84 -5.42
N ASP A 224 -13.43 -0.47 -5.29
CA ASP A 224 -14.31 -1.37 -4.59
C ASP A 224 -13.80 -1.56 -3.15
N LEU A 225 -14.49 -0.91 -2.21
CA LEU A 225 -14.08 -0.94 -0.81
C LEU A 225 -14.41 -2.24 -0.09
N ALA A 226 -15.32 -3.06 -0.61
CA ALA A 226 -15.69 -4.34 -0.01
C ALA A 226 -15.03 -5.55 -0.70
N GLY A 227 -14.93 -5.55 -2.03
CA GLY A 227 -14.45 -6.68 -2.83
C GLY A 227 -13.05 -6.54 -3.43
N GLY A 228 -12.49 -5.33 -3.53
CA GLY A 228 -11.22 -5.05 -4.19
C GLY A 228 -9.98 -5.62 -3.47
N HIS A 229 -8.81 -5.57 -4.11
CA HIS A 229 -7.54 -5.97 -3.50
C HIS A 229 -7.12 -5.01 -2.36
N LYS A 230 -6.58 -5.54 -1.25
CA LYS A 230 -6.17 -4.80 -0.05
C LYS A 230 -7.32 -3.92 0.48
N THR A 231 -7.01 -2.68 0.88
CA THR A 231 -8.01 -1.70 1.36
C THR A 231 -8.61 -0.85 0.24
N GLY A 232 -8.15 -0.97 -1.01
CA GLY A 232 -8.62 -0.18 -2.16
C GLY A 232 -7.49 0.24 -3.09
N LEU A 233 -7.15 1.53 -3.12
CA LEU A 233 -6.07 2.10 -3.92
C LEU A 233 -4.71 2.01 -3.22
N TYR A 234 -3.62 2.16 -4.00
CA TYR A 234 -2.25 2.28 -3.47
C TYR A 234 -1.98 3.72 -3.04
N LEU A 235 -2.43 4.08 -1.83
CA LEU A 235 -2.27 5.42 -1.27
C LEU A 235 -0.80 5.76 -0.97
N ASP A 236 0.04 4.74 -0.75
CA ASP A 236 1.48 4.87 -0.53
C ASP A 236 2.24 5.44 -1.76
N GLN A 237 1.64 5.37 -2.95
CA GLN A 237 2.20 5.92 -4.18
C GLN A 237 1.65 7.30 -4.56
N GLN A 238 0.70 7.88 -3.81
CA GLN A 238 -0.03 9.08 -4.25
C GLN A 238 0.87 10.29 -4.56
N VAL A 239 1.94 10.51 -3.79
CA VAL A 239 2.90 11.59 -4.09
C VAL A 239 3.81 11.23 -5.26
N ASN A 240 4.11 9.94 -5.45
CA ASN A 240 4.94 9.47 -6.55
C ASN A 240 4.21 9.56 -7.89
N TYR A 241 2.88 9.38 -7.93
CA TYR A 241 2.09 9.62 -9.14
C TYR A 241 2.30 11.02 -9.68
N GLN A 242 2.24 12.05 -8.81
CA GLN A 242 2.48 13.44 -9.20
C GLN A 242 3.94 13.69 -9.57
N ALA A 243 4.88 13.15 -8.77
CA ALA A 243 6.30 13.37 -9.01
C ALA A 243 6.78 12.75 -10.33
N VAL A 244 6.27 11.56 -10.69
CA VAL A 244 6.61 10.91 -11.97
C VAL A 244 5.94 11.59 -13.15
N SER A 245 4.75 12.15 -12.98
CA SER A 245 4.02 12.81 -14.06
C SER A 245 4.73 14.05 -14.63
N GLN A 246 5.71 14.63 -13.92
CA GLN A 246 6.54 15.73 -14.44
C GLN A 246 7.35 15.36 -15.68
N PHE A 247 7.64 14.06 -15.90
CA PHE A 247 8.37 13.57 -17.09
C PHE A 247 7.44 13.30 -18.28
N ALA A 248 6.12 13.50 -18.13
CA ALA A 248 5.14 13.00 -19.10
C ALA A 248 4.75 13.98 -20.20
N ARG A 249 5.04 15.28 -20.09
CA ARG A 249 4.57 16.29 -21.05
C ARG A 249 5.05 16.01 -22.47
N GLY A 250 4.12 15.79 -23.39
CA GLY A 250 4.40 15.42 -24.79
C GLY A 250 4.96 14.02 -24.99
N ALA A 251 5.07 13.22 -23.93
CA ALA A 251 5.72 11.91 -23.93
C ALA A 251 4.84 10.79 -24.45
N GLN A 252 5.46 9.80 -25.10
CA GLN A 252 4.92 8.46 -25.26
C GLN A 252 5.23 7.67 -23.99
N VAL A 253 4.21 7.32 -23.22
CA VAL A 253 4.33 6.71 -21.90
C VAL A 253 3.95 5.24 -21.92
N LEU A 254 4.73 4.40 -21.26
CA LEU A 254 4.40 3.01 -20.97
C LEU A 254 4.23 2.83 -19.46
N ASP A 255 3.02 2.51 -19.01
CA ASP A 255 2.71 2.21 -17.61
C ASP A 255 2.57 0.71 -17.43
N CYS A 256 3.62 0.08 -16.88
CA CYS A 256 3.71 -1.35 -16.64
C CYS A 256 3.26 -1.70 -15.23
N PHE A 257 2.44 -2.76 -15.10
CA PHE A 257 1.79 -3.14 -13.84
C PHE A 257 0.84 -2.03 -13.38
N SER A 258 0.08 -1.49 -14.34
CA SER A 258 -0.65 -0.22 -14.19
C SER A 258 -1.79 -0.28 -13.19
N PHE A 259 -2.25 -1.48 -12.80
CA PHE A 259 -3.41 -1.69 -11.94
C PHE A 259 -4.59 -0.85 -12.45
N VAL A 260 -5.17 0.03 -11.62
CA VAL A 260 -6.30 0.90 -12.01
C VAL A 260 -5.86 2.22 -12.68
N GLY A 261 -4.58 2.34 -13.05
CA GLY A 261 -4.03 3.44 -13.84
C GLY A 261 -3.44 4.59 -13.03
N GLY A 262 -2.93 4.36 -11.83
CA GLY A 262 -2.42 5.42 -10.95
C GLY A 262 -1.38 6.31 -11.63
N PHE A 263 -0.25 5.76 -12.07
CA PHE A 263 0.81 6.51 -12.75
C PHE A 263 0.39 7.03 -14.11
N GLY A 264 -0.20 6.16 -14.94
CA GLY A 264 -0.53 6.51 -16.31
C GLY A 264 -1.57 7.62 -16.41
N LEU A 265 -2.61 7.65 -15.57
CA LEU A 265 -3.62 8.71 -15.59
C LEU A 265 -3.07 10.06 -15.10
N HIS A 266 -2.15 10.06 -14.12
CA HIS A 266 -1.44 11.29 -13.75
C HIS A 266 -0.53 11.78 -14.88
N ALA A 267 0.13 10.88 -15.61
CA ALA A 267 0.92 11.21 -16.79
C ALA A 267 0.03 11.76 -17.92
N ALA A 268 -1.12 11.14 -18.18
CA ALA A 268 -2.08 11.63 -19.17
C ALA A 268 -2.57 13.04 -18.85
N ARG A 269 -2.96 13.29 -17.60
CA ARG A 269 -3.38 14.63 -17.14
C ARG A 269 -2.25 15.68 -17.23
N ALA A 270 -0.99 15.26 -17.03
CA ALA A 270 0.17 16.14 -17.17
C ALA A 270 0.53 16.45 -18.64
N GLY A 271 -0.25 15.96 -19.59
CA GLY A 271 -0.10 16.26 -21.02
C GLY A 271 0.78 15.27 -21.79
N ALA A 272 0.80 13.99 -21.40
CA ALA A 272 1.38 12.94 -22.22
C ALA A 272 0.72 12.91 -23.61
N ALA A 273 1.50 12.70 -24.65
CA ALA A 273 0.97 12.55 -26.02
C ALA A 273 0.15 11.26 -26.14
N HIS A 274 0.60 10.19 -25.50
CA HIS A 274 -0.11 8.93 -25.38
C HIS A 274 0.37 8.13 -24.20
N VAL A 275 -0.54 7.37 -23.55
CA VAL A 275 -0.22 6.46 -22.46
C VAL A 275 -0.71 5.06 -22.79
N HIS A 276 0.18 4.09 -22.75
CA HIS A 276 -0.13 2.69 -22.92
C HIS A 276 -0.07 1.96 -21.59
N PHE A 277 -1.20 1.38 -21.17
CA PHE A 277 -1.36 0.71 -19.88
C PHE A 277 -1.28 -0.80 -20.06
N LEU A 278 -0.43 -1.45 -19.25
CA LEU A 278 -0.27 -2.90 -19.22
C LEU A 278 -0.54 -3.44 -17.83
N ASP A 279 -1.46 -4.40 -17.71
CA ASP A 279 -1.64 -5.21 -16.49
C ASP A 279 -2.15 -6.60 -16.87
N GLN A 280 -1.84 -7.60 -16.04
CA GLN A 280 -2.36 -8.96 -16.24
C GLN A 280 -3.80 -9.16 -15.76
N SER A 281 -4.31 -8.25 -14.91
CA SER A 281 -5.68 -8.29 -14.41
C SER A 281 -6.62 -7.59 -15.37
N ALA A 282 -7.51 -8.35 -16.02
CA ALA A 282 -8.55 -7.79 -16.86
C ALA A 282 -9.47 -6.84 -16.08
N GLU A 283 -9.77 -7.16 -14.81
CA GLU A 283 -10.59 -6.32 -13.93
C GLU A 283 -9.91 -4.96 -13.68
N ALA A 284 -8.60 -4.96 -13.40
CA ALA A 284 -7.82 -3.74 -13.20
C ALA A 284 -7.78 -2.88 -14.47
N ILE A 285 -7.56 -3.47 -15.63
CA ILE A 285 -7.57 -2.78 -16.92
C ILE A 285 -8.94 -2.18 -17.22
N GLU A 286 -10.03 -2.90 -16.98
CA GLU A 286 -11.38 -2.34 -17.15
C GLU A 286 -11.67 -1.19 -16.18
N ALA A 287 -11.18 -1.26 -14.93
CA ALA A 287 -11.24 -0.15 -13.99
C ALA A 287 -10.41 1.05 -14.48
N ALA A 288 -9.19 0.83 -15.01
CA ALA A 288 -8.36 1.89 -15.58
C ALA A 288 -9.04 2.59 -16.77
N LYS A 289 -9.73 1.85 -17.64
CA LYS A 289 -10.54 2.41 -18.76
C LYS A 289 -11.67 3.31 -18.23
N ARG A 290 -12.42 2.82 -17.21
CA ARG A 290 -13.50 3.64 -16.59
C ARG A 290 -12.93 4.89 -15.92
N ASN A 291 -11.80 4.77 -15.25
CA ASN A 291 -11.10 5.89 -14.62
C ASN A 291 -10.63 6.91 -15.67
N ALA A 292 -10.07 6.47 -16.79
CA ALA A 292 -9.69 7.34 -17.90
C ALA A 292 -10.92 8.11 -18.45
N ALA A 293 -12.03 7.42 -18.67
CA ALA A 293 -13.28 8.02 -19.16
C ALA A 293 -13.84 9.03 -18.14
N ALA A 294 -13.89 8.68 -16.84
CA ALA A 294 -14.39 9.55 -15.76
C ALA A 294 -13.58 10.85 -15.59
N ASN A 295 -12.34 10.86 -16.08
CA ASN A 295 -11.45 12.03 -16.06
C ASN A 295 -11.29 12.72 -17.43
N GLY A 296 -12.01 12.29 -18.48
CA GLY A 296 -11.90 12.85 -19.82
C GLY A 296 -10.57 12.56 -20.53
N LEU A 297 -9.85 11.52 -20.12
CA LEU A 297 -8.49 11.19 -20.59
C LEU A 297 -8.45 9.99 -21.57
N ALA A 298 -9.60 9.37 -21.87
CA ALA A 298 -9.66 8.13 -22.66
C ALA A 298 -9.06 8.27 -24.07
N GLY A 299 -9.16 9.45 -24.71
CA GLY A 299 -8.71 9.66 -26.07
C GLY A 299 -7.18 9.56 -26.26
N GLN A 300 -6.40 9.67 -25.20
CA GLN A 300 -4.93 9.58 -25.24
C GLN A 300 -4.39 8.32 -24.54
N CYS A 301 -5.26 7.35 -24.25
CA CYS A 301 -4.93 6.14 -23.52
C CYS A 301 -5.22 4.89 -24.35
N SER A 302 -4.35 3.90 -24.27
CA SER A 302 -4.58 2.54 -24.75
C SER A 302 -4.32 1.54 -23.65
N PHE A 303 -5.04 0.41 -23.64
CA PHE A 303 -5.08 -0.53 -22.53
C PHE A 303 -4.93 -1.96 -23.06
N GLU A 304 -4.08 -2.75 -22.44
CA GLU A 304 -3.86 -4.14 -22.82
C GLU A 304 -3.80 -5.04 -21.59
N THR A 305 -4.64 -6.08 -21.59
CA THR A 305 -4.58 -7.14 -20.57
C THR A 305 -3.55 -8.18 -20.99
N VAL A 306 -2.37 -8.14 -20.36
CA VAL A 306 -1.24 -8.99 -20.76
C VAL A 306 -0.26 -9.20 -19.61
N ASN A 307 0.47 -10.31 -19.61
CA ASN A 307 1.62 -10.46 -18.73
C ASN A 307 2.73 -9.50 -19.17
N VAL A 308 3.13 -8.59 -18.28
CA VAL A 308 4.11 -7.53 -18.58
C VAL A 308 5.47 -8.10 -18.98
N PHE A 309 5.91 -9.21 -18.36
CA PHE A 309 7.18 -9.85 -18.76
C PHE A 309 7.14 -10.34 -20.20
N ASP A 310 6.04 -10.98 -20.61
CA ASP A 310 5.87 -11.51 -21.96
C ASP A 310 5.78 -10.38 -22.98
N TRP A 311 5.05 -9.31 -22.64
CA TRP A 311 4.93 -8.14 -23.51
C TRP A 311 6.27 -7.44 -23.73
N LEU A 312 7.02 -7.18 -22.65
CA LEU A 312 8.36 -6.59 -22.73
C LEU A 312 9.33 -7.50 -23.49
N LYS A 313 9.23 -8.82 -23.31
CA LYS A 313 10.04 -9.81 -24.04
C LYS A 313 9.71 -9.78 -25.52
N ALA A 314 8.45 -9.83 -25.89
CA ALA A 314 8.00 -9.74 -27.30
C ALA A 314 8.41 -8.41 -27.96
N GLY A 315 8.23 -7.29 -27.24
CA GLY A 315 8.60 -5.95 -27.74
C GLY A 315 10.10 -5.74 -27.92
N THR A 316 10.93 -6.61 -27.36
CA THR A 316 12.41 -6.58 -27.48
C THR A 316 12.97 -7.79 -28.22
N ALA A 317 12.13 -8.67 -28.74
CA ALA A 317 12.53 -9.76 -29.61
C ALA A 317 12.78 -9.23 -31.03
N VAL A 318 13.99 -9.41 -31.54
CA VAL A 318 14.35 -9.01 -32.92
C VAL A 318 15.05 -10.17 -33.58
N ARG A 319 14.91 -10.26 -34.92
CA ARG A 319 15.66 -11.22 -35.73
C ARG A 319 17.16 -10.87 -35.73
N PRO A 320 18.04 -11.82 -36.02
CA PRO A 320 19.45 -11.51 -36.25
C PRO A 320 19.57 -10.37 -37.28
N HIS A 321 20.34 -9.33 -36.93
CA HIS A 321 20.56 -8.09 -37.70
C HIS A 321 19.48 -7.00 -37.61
N GLU A 322 18.32 -7.25 -37.00
CA GLU A 322 17.37 -6.21 -36.71
C GLU A 322 17.75 -5.45 -35.44
N LYS A 323 17.42 -4.14 -35.40
CA LYS A 323 17.62 -3.31 -34.22
C LYS A 323 16.29 -3.07 -33.52
N ILE A 324 16.30 -3.12 -32.18
CA ILE A 324 15.18 -2.69 -31.37
C ILE A 324 15.04 -1.17 -31.55
N ILE A 325 13.84 -0.73 -31.89
CA ILE A 325 13.51 0.70 -32.02
C ILE A 325 12.95 1.19 -30.68
N PRO A 326 13.63 2.09 -29.97
CA PRO A 326 13.09 2.75 -28.79
C PRO A 326 11.81 3.52 -29.11
N ARG A 327 10.77 3.38 -28.27
CA ARG A 327 9.43 3.90 -28.58
C ARG A 327 8.91 4.86 -27.50
N PHE A 328 9.38 4.75 -26.27
CA PHE A 328 8.82 5.47 -25.14
C PHE A 328 9.78 6.54 -24.60
N ASP A 329 9.18 7.67 -24.22
CA ASP A 329 9.87 8.78 -23.57
C ASP A 329 9.83 8.65 -22.03
N LEU A 330 8.78 7.97 -21.50
CA LEU A 330 8.68 7.60 -20.09
C LEU A 330 8.22 6.15 -19.99
N ILE A 331 8.92 5.36 -19.18
CA ILE A 331 8.47 4.01 -18.79
C ILE A 331 8.34 3.98 -17.26
N VAL A 332 7.21 3.50 -16.77
CA VAL A 332 6.96 3.24 -15.36
C VAL A 332 6.94 1.73 -15.10
N LEU A 333 7.68 1.29 -14.09
CA LEU A 333 7.72 -0.09 -13.61
C LEU A 333 7.37 -0.09 -12.12
N ASP A 334 6.13 -0.45 -11.78
CA ASP A 334 5.67 -0.62 -10.39
C ASP A 334 5.14 -2.05 -10.15
N PRO A 335 6.03 -3.05 -10.24
CA PRO A 335 5.62 -4.44 -10.13
C PRO A 335 5.18 -4.80 -8.70
N PRO A 336 4.34 -5.84 -8.53
CA PRO A 336 4.08 -6.42 -7.23
C PRO A 336 5.37 -6.96 -6.61
N SER A 337 5.37 -7.19 -5.30
CA SER A 337 6.53 -7.76 -4.62
C SER A 337 6.89 -9.13 -5.19
N PHE A 338 8.11 -9.27 -5.73
CA PHE A 338 8.60 -10.52 -6.28
C PHE A 338 9.13 -11.48 -5.21
N THR A 339 9.25 -11.05 -3.95
CA THR A 339 9.68 -11.94 -2.85
C THR A 339 8.87 -11.73 -1.58
N ARG A 340 8.61 -12.85 -0.89
CA ARG A 340 7.98 -12.91 0.43
C ARG A 340 8.94 -13.45 1.51
N SER A 341 10.17 -13.79 1.15
CA SER A 341 11.15 -14.35 2.06
C SER A 341 12.59 -13.99 1.65
N ARG A 342 13.52 -14.01 2.59
CA ARG A 342 14.94 -13.79 2.31
C ARG A 342 15.51 -14.80 1.32
N ALA A 343 15.07 -16.06 1.38
CA ALA A 343 15.53 -17.12 0.48
C ALA A 343 15.15 -16.86 -0.98
N ALA A 344 14.05 -16.16 -1.25
CA ALA A 344 13.58 -15.85 -2.59
C ALA A 344 14.16 -14.55 -3.18
N VAL A 345 15.03 -13.84 -2.45
CA VAL A 345 15.65 -12.58 -2.92
C VAL A 345 16.42 -12.76 -4.24
N PRO A 346 17.28 -13.80 -4.43
CA PRO A 346 18.01 -13.97 -5.70
C PRO A 346 17.09 -14.08 -6.91
N ASP A 347 15.96 -14.78 -6.77
CA ASP A 347 14.98 -14.95 -7.85
C ASP A 347 14.25 -13.64 -8.13
N ALA A 348 13.88 -12.90 -7.09
CA ALA A 348 13.28 -11.59 -7.23
C ALA A 348 14.19 -10.62 -7.97
N LEU A 349 15.49 -10.60 -7.65
CA LEU A 349 16.45 -9.73 -8.32
C LEU A 349 16.63 -10.10 -9.81
N ARG A 350 16.55 -11.40 -10.17
CA ARG A 350 16.51 -11.80 -11.58
C ARG A 350 15.28 -11.24 -12.30
N GLY A 351 14.12 -11.30 -11.66
CA GLY A 351 12.89 -10.72 -12.20
C GLY A 351 12.99 -9.21 -12.40
N TYR A 352 13.48 -8.47 -11.38
CA TYR A 352 13.71 -7.02 -11.51
C TYR A 352 14.72 -6.70 -12.62
N LYS A 353 15.84 -7.43 -12.69
CA LYS A 353 16.84 -7.23 -13.75
C LYS A 353 16.23 -7.43 -15.14
N GLU A 354 15.42 -8.48 -15.33
CA GLU A 354 14.78 -8.77 -16.62
C GLU A 354 13.88 -7.64 -17.09
N ILE A 355 12.97 -7.14 -16.25
CA ILE A 355 12.07 -6.04 -16.64
C ILE A 355 12.86 -4.75 -16.91
N HIS A 356 13.89 -4.43 -16.12
CA HIS A 356 14.74 -3.27 -16.35
C HIS A 356 15.49 -3.37 -17.68
N LEU A 357 16.09 -4.52 -17.96
CA LEU A 357 16.83 -4.76 -19.19
C LEU A 357 15.93 -4.55 -20.44
N ARG A 358 14.70 -5.06 -20.39
CA ARG A 358 13.72 -4.90 -21.47
C ARG A 358 13.25 -3.46 -21.61
N ALA A 359 12.91 -2.81 -20.50
CA ALA A 359 12.47 -1.42 -20.48
C ALA A 359 13.55 -0.48 -21.05
N LEU A 360 14.81 -0.64 -20.64
CA LEU A 360 15.93 0.18 -21.16
C LEU A 360 16.16 0.04 -22.66
N LYS A 361 15.80 -1.10 -23.27
CA LYS A 361 15.87 -1.28 -24.73
C LYS A 361 14.74 -0.57 -25.47
N LEU A 362 13.58 -0.33 -24.81
CA LEU A 362 12.42 0.35 -25.37
C LEU A 362 12.42 1.85 -25.08
N LEU A 363 13.25 2.31 -24.15
CA LEU A 363 13.36 3.71 -23.74
C LEU A 363 14.21 4.51 -24.75
N LYS A 364 13.72 5.65 -25.19
CA LYS A 364 14.44 6.57 -26.07
C LYS A 364 15.61 7.24 -25.33
N PRO A 365 16.69 7.65 -26.03
CA PRO A 365 17.69 8.56 -25.47
C PRO A 365 17.02 9.85 -24.95
N GLY A 366 17.40 10.29 -23.77
CA GLY A 366 16.75 11.41 -23.07
C GLY A 366 15.44 11.05 -22.38
N GLY A 367 14.93 9.83 -22.57
CA GLY A 367 13.73 9.35 -21.88
C GLY A 367 13.99 8.97 -20.42
N ALA A 368 12.92 8.91 -19.63
CA ALA A 368 12.94 8.59 -18.21
C ALA A 368 12.41 7.20 -17.91
N LEU A 369 13.09 6.48 -17.01
CA LEU A 369 12.61 5.25 -16.39
C LEU A 369 12.29 5.53 -14.92
N ALA A 370 11.01 5.46 -14.53
CA ALA A 370 10.59 5.45 -13.13
C ALA A 370 10.35 4.00 -12.70
N THR A 371 11.00 3.57 -11.62
CA THR A 371 10.90 2.17 -11.17
C THR A 371 10.78 2.07 -9.67
N PHE A 372 9.97 1.11 -9.20
CA PHE A 372 9.60 0.93 -7.79
C PHE A 372 9.79 -0.52 -7.33
N CYS A 373 10.00 -0.67 -6.04
CA CYS A 373 10.11 -1.95 -5.36
C CYS A 373 9.46 -1.86 -3.98
N CYS A 374 8.41 -2.64 -3.76
CA CYS A 374 7.70 -2.75 -2.47
C CYS A 374 8.12 -3.96 -1.63
N SER A 375 9.20 -4.66 -2.00
CA SER A 375 9.69 -5.84 -1.28
C SER A 375 10.51 -5.44 -0.04
N HIS A 376 10.08 -5.86 1.16
CA HIS A 376 10.81 -5.60 2.41
C HIS A 376 12.24 -6.20 2.44
N HIS A 377 12.45 -7.32 1.75
CA HIS A 377 13.75 -8.02 1.74
C HIS A 377 14.75 -7.48 0.72
N VAL A 378 14.33 -6.53 -0.12
CA VAL A 378 15.18 -5.86 -1.10
C VAL A 378 15.35 -4.41 -0.66
N ASN A 379 16.55 -4.05 -0.19
CA ASN A 379 16.86 -2.66 0.18
C ASN A 379 17.13 -1.79 -1.05
N ALA A 380 17.20 -0.47 -0.85
CA ALA A 380 17.36 0.51 -1.93
C ALA A 380 18.67 0.32 -2.73
N GLY A 381 19.78 0.01 -2.03
CA GLY A 381 21.07 -0.25 -2.68
C GLY A 381 21.00 -1.47 -3.60
N LEU A 382 20.51 -2.60 -3.09
CA LEU A 382 20.39 -3.83 -3.85
C LEU A 382 19.44 -3.68 -5.06
N PHE A 383 18.35 -2.93 -4.91
CA PHE A 383 17.44 -2.63 -6.01
C PHE A 383 18.11 -1.76 -7.08
N GLN A 384 18.84 -0.70 -6.68
CA GLN A 384 19.59 0.14 -7.61
C GLN A 384 20.69 -0.65 -8.33
N ASP A 385 21.46 -1.47 -7.61
CA ASP A 385 22.54 -2.30 -8.21
C ASP A 385 21.98 -3.26 -9.26
N THR A 386 20.79 -3.80 -9.03
CA THR A 386 20.09 -4.67 -9.99
C THR A 386 19.74 -3.92 -11.28
N LEU A 387 19.26 -2.67 -11.16
CA LEU A 387 19.01 -1.82 -12.32
C LEU A 387 20.31 -1.45 -13.05
N LEU A 388 21.36 -1.07 -12.32
CA LEU A 388 22.67 -0.74 -12.93
C LEU A 388 23.27 -1.97 -13.64
N SER A 389 23.08 -3.18 -13.11
CA SER A 389 23.48 -4.41 -13.81
C SER A 389 22.72 -4.59 -15.14
N ALA A 390 21.42 -4.26 -15.19
CA ALA A 390 20.65 -4.27 -16.44
C ALA A 390 21.13 -3.19 -17.43
N ALA A 391 21.49 -2.00 -16.93
CA ALA A 391 22.05 -0.93 -17.73
C ALA A 391 23.40 -1.31 -18.33
N TYR A 392 24.28 -1.98 -17.56
CA TYR A 392 25.53 -2.53 -18.02
C TYR A 392 25.34 -3.53 -19.16
N ASP A 393 24.45 -4.51 -18.99
CA ASP A 393 24.16 -5.54 -20.00
C ASP A 393 23.60 -4.93 -21.30
N THR A 394 22.87 -3.81 -21.21
CA THR A 394 22.31 -3.10 -22.36
C THR A 394 23.25 -2.03 -22.91
N ARG A 395 24.42 -1.81 -22.30
CA ARG A 395 25.40 -0.76 -22.62
C ARG A 395 24.78 0.64 -22.57
N LYS A 396 23.92 0.88 -21.57
CA LYS A 396 23.23 2.16 -21.36
C LYS A 396 23.87 2.94 -20.22
N ILE A 397 23.92 4.27 -20.36
CA ILE A 397 24.36 5.19 -19.31
C ILE A 397 23.13 5.89 -18.76
N LEU A 398 22.95 5.79 -17.46
CA LEU A 398 21.80 6.34 -16.75
C LEU A 398 22.26 7.49 -15.82
N ARG A 399 21.44 8.54 -15.75
CA ARG A 399 21.54 9.61 -14.76
C ARG A 399 20.40 9.49 -13.79
N ARG A 400 20.66 9.27 -12.51
CA ARG A 400 19.58 9.29 -11.49
C ARG A 400 19.11 10.73 -11.28
N VAL A 401 17.81 10.97 -11.52
CA VAL A 401 17.19 12.31 -11.44
C VAL A 401 16.26 12.45 -10.25
N ALA A 402 15.77 11.34 -9.67
CA ALA A 402 14.97 11.36 -8.47
C ALA A 402 15.12 10.09 -7.64
N ILE A 403 14.81 10.21 -6.34
CA ILE A 403 14.64 9.11 -5.39
C ILE A 403 13.24 9.24 -4.82
N TYR A 404 12.51 8.12 -4.72
CA TYR A 404 11.15 8.05 -4.24
C TYR A 404 11.05 7.12 -3.03
N SER A 405 10.11 7.41 -2.16
CA SER A 405 9.71 6.57 -1.03
C SER A 405 8.19 6.53 -0.94
N GLN A 406 7.69 5.85 0.07
CA GLN A 406 6.27 5.87 0.37
C GLN A 406 5.76 7.27 0.73
N SER A 407 4.49 7.53 0.42
CA SER A 407 3.81 8.80 0.73
C SER A 407 3.82 9.11 2.23
N PRO A 408 3.81 10.40 2.64
CA PRO A 408 3.86 10.81 4.05
C PRO A 408 2.75 10.26 4.95
N ASP A 409 1.66 9.81 4.40
CA ASP A 409 0.61 9.10 5.15
C ASP A 409 0.98 7.66 5.53
N HIS A 410 2.10 7.16 5.01
CA HIS A 410 2.77 5.92 5.38
C HIS A 410 4.14 6.25 6.00
N PRO A 411 4.17 6.90 7.19
CA PRO A 411 5.41 7.42 7.73
C PRO A 411 6.43 6.32 8.03
N VAL A 412 7.71 6.67 7.86
CA VAL A 412 8.85 5.82 8.20
C VAL A 412 9.39 6.24 9.55
N ILE A 413 9.57 5.29 10.45
CA ILE A 413 10.29 5.47 11.71
C ILE A 413 11.61 4.70 11.60
N PRO A 414 12.77 5.36 11.50
CA PRO A 414 14.06 4.68 11.29
C PRO A 414 14.40 3.63 12.36
N MET A 415 13.89 3.81 13.58
CA MET A 415 14.06 2.83 14.68
C MET A 415 13.17 1.59 14.53
N ILE A 416 12.22 1.62 13.58
CA ILE A 416 11.33 0.52 13.23
C ILE A 416 11.50 0.25 11.72
N PRO A 417 12.56 -0.48 11.31
CA PRO A 417 12.90 -0.67 9.88
C PRO A 417 11.77 -1.28 9.06
N GLU A 418 10.88 -2.03 9.70
CA GLU A 418 9.71 -2.65 9.08
C GLU A 418 8.70 -1.62 8.56
N THR A 419 8.81 -0.36 8.96
CA THR A 419 7.96 0.73 8.46
C THR A 419 8.41 1.24 7.10
N GLU A 420 9.65 0.98 6.66
CA GLU A 420 10.18 1.34 5.35
C GLU A 420 10.10 0.15 4.39
N TYR A 421 9.26 0.22 3.35
CA TYR A 421 9.09 -0.88 2.42
C TYR A 421 9.07 -0.46 0.95
N LEU A 422 8.76 0.80 0.61
CA LEU A 422 8.71 1.29 -0.75
C LEU A 422 10.00 2.05 -1.11
N LYS A 423 10.65 1.64 -2.17
CA LYS A 423 11.82 2.28 -2.76
C LYS A 423 11.53 2.55 -4.22
N GLY A 424 11.88 3.74 -4.70
CA GLY A 424 11.74 4.09 -6.09
C GLY A 424 12.83 5.03 -6.58
N PHE A 425 13.07 4.98 -7.87
CA PHE A 425 14.05 5.84 -8.54
C PHE A 425 13.50 6.31 -9.88
N ALA A 426 13.88 7.52 -10.31
CA ALA A 426 13.81 7.90 -11.71
C ALA A 426 15.21 8.06 -12.27
N PHE A 427 15.41 7.47 -13.46
CA PHE A 427 16.66 7.58 -14.23
C PHE A 427 16.36 8.11 -15.62
N GLU A 428 17.14 9.08 -16.05
CA GLU A 428 17.21 9.52 -17.43
C GLU A 428 18.22 8.67 -18.21
N LEU A 429 17.85 8.20 -19.38
CA LEU A 429 18.75 7.53 -20.30
C LEU A 429 19.60 8.56 -21.05
N VAL A 430 20.88 8.63 -20.71
CA VAL A 430 21.82 9.59 -21.32
C VAL A 430 22.32 9.08 -22.67
N ARG A 431 22.64 7.76 -22.75
CA ARG A 431 23.16 7.11 -23.96
C ARG A 431 22.90 5.61 -23.95
#